data_64afeab59c14211f8e1583eaad2b7afb
#
_entry.id   64afeab59c14211f8e1583eaad2b7afb
#
_cell.length_a   1.000
_cell.length_b   1.000
_cell.length_c   1.000
_cell.angle_alpha   90.00
_cell.angle_beta   90.00
_cell.angle_gamma   90.00
#
_symmetry.space_group_name_H-M   'P 1'
#
loop_
_entity.id
_entity.type
_entity.pdbx_description
1 polymer ?
#
loop_
_entity_poly.entity_id
_entity_poly.type
_entity_poly.pdbx_seq_one_letter_code
_entity_poly.pdbx_strand_id
1 'polypeptide(L)'
;MGCVLAAVLLSVCNVVASAGDDFETAAEAVKNMRVGWNLGNTLDSNSGDTQNMWIEHWTDRSATAYETAWGQPVAKPELFKMFKDAGFNAVRVPVTWYPHMEAKFNFTSGNNSIWNPSKDDIGTKIQREWMNRVHEVVDYVISQGMYCILNIHHDTGSASTAWLIADEAEYARQKERFEAVWRQIAEEFKDYDHHLLFEGYNEMLDVKRSWCFASFAANGGYDAKTAASAYKGINSYAQSFVNTVRATGGNNSTRNLVVCTYGACDGNGSWNAHLKDPLKQMALPKDEVDNHIIFEVHSYPEVKNLATVKSEVDNMIRGWKEHLISKGAPMIVGEWGTSTEDAYDKYRSNLVAFYRYFIEQTKANGIATFHWMGLSDGSSRSVPEFNQPDLRDAIIKGYYGDGGYNEIHTVTVGDSDRVDVYSISGVCLYRGVERHSLKSLLKRGLYVVGGKVVTITQH
;
A
#
# COMPACT_ATOMS: atom_id res chain seq x y z
N MET A 1 56.40 -0.87 -26.69
CA MET A 1 55.29 -0.05 -26.13
C MET A 1 54.08 -0.93 -26.07
N GLY A 2 53.85 -1.51 -24.90
CA GLY A 2 52.70 -2.41 -24.65
C GLY A 2 51.74 -1.70 -23.73
N CYS A 3 50.51 -1.52 -24.20
CA CYS A 3 49.40 -1.06 -23.35
C CYS A 3 48.80 -2.24 -22.59
N VAL A 4 48.86 -2.21 -21.30
CA VAL A 4 48.15 -3.13 -20.41
C VAL A 4 46.76 -2.54 -20.14
N LEU A 5 45.71 -3.19 -20.67
CA LEU A 5 44.33 -2.90 -20.29
C LEU A 5 44.05 -3.58 -18.96
N ALA A 6 43.81 -2.79 -17.92
CA ALA A 6 43.29 -3.29 -16.65
C ALA A 6 41.76 -3.41 -16.75
N ALA A 7 41.25 -4.64 -16.80
CA ALA A 7 39.83 -4.92 -16.67
C ALA A 7 39.44 -4.82 -15.19
N VAL A 8 38.61 -3.83 -14.86
CA VAL A 8 37.97 -3.74 -13.55
C VAL A 8 36.77 -4.69 -13.54
N LEU A 9 36.90 -5.83 -12.88
CA LEU A 9 35.79 -6.72 -12.55
C LEU A 9 34.99 -6.10 -11.42
N LEU A 10 33.83 -5.53 -11.77
CA LEU A 10 32.78 -5.22 -10.82
C LEU A 10 32.16 -6.53 -10.34
N SER A 11 32.55 -6.98 -9.16
CA SER A 11 31.90 -8.08 -8.47
C SER A 11 30.58 -7.58 -7.93
N VAL A 12 29.50 -7.87 -8.63
CA VAL A 12 28.14 -7.74 -8.11
C VAL A 12 28.00 -8.84 -7.06
N CYS A 13 28.07 -8.47 -5.79
CA CYS A 13 27.66 -9.35 -4.70
C CYS A 13 26.15 -9.52 -4.79
N ASN A 14 25.70 -10.55 -5.50
CA ASN A 14 24.37 -11.11 -5.31
C ASN A 14 24.35 -11.67 -3.89
N VAL A 15 23.71 -10.97 -2.96
CA VAL A 15 23.27 -11.56 -1.70
C VAL A 15 22.14 -12.53 -2.08
N VAL A 16 22.51 -13.78 -2.31
CA VAL A 16 21.54 -14.87 -2.33
C VAL A 16 21.11 -15.01 -0.88
N ALA A 17 19.93 -14.49 -0.56
CA ALA A 17 19.26 -14.79 0.70
C ALA A 17 19.14 -16.31 0.77
N SER A 18 19.67 -16.92 1.81
CA SER A 18 19.52 -18.34 2.04
C SER A 18 18.04 -18.65 2.19
N ALA A 19 17.53 -19.61 1.44
CA ALA A 19 16.22 -20.19 1.66
C ALA A 19 16.19 -20.73 3.11
N GLY A 20 15.49 -20.02 4.02
CA GLY A 20 15.42 -20.45 5.40
C GLY A 20 15.17 -19.36 6.44
N ASP A 21 15.28 -18.08 6.11
CA ASP A 21 14.87 -17.02 7.04
C ASP A 21 13.38 -16.76 6.84
N ASP A 22 12.56 -17.09 7.83
CA ASP A 22 11.14 -16.76 7.84
C ASP A 22 10.99 -15.24 7.73
N PHE A 23 10.06 -14.78 6.87
CA PHE A 23 9.73 -13.35 6.79
C PHE A 23 9.21 -12.86 8.14
N GLU A 24 9.40 -11.58 8.41
CA GLU A 24 8.80 -10.95 9.58
C GLU A 24 7.28 -11.17 9.61
N THR A 25 6.73 -11.31 10.80
CA THR A 25 5.29 -11.49 10.99
C THR A 25 4.51 -10.25 10.54
N ALA A 26 3.23 -10.42 10.26
CA ALA A 26 2.32 -9.32 9.94
C ALA A 26 2.35 -8.18 10.99
N ALA A 27 2.47 -8.52 12.27
CA ALA A 27 2.55 -7.53 13.35
C ALA A 27 3.88 -6.72 13.31
N GLU A 28 4.98 -7.38 13.00
CA GLU A 28 6.28 -6.71 12.79
C GLU A 28 6.26 -5.83 11.55
N ALA A 29 5.73 -6.32 10.43
CA ALA A 29 5.57 -5.56 9.21
C ALA A 29 4.73 -4.30 9.42
N VAL A 30 3.57 -4.41 10.07
CA VAL A 30 2.71 -3.25 10.40
C VAL A 30 3.45 -2.24 11.26
N LYS A 31 4.18 -2.69 12.28
CA LYS A 31 5.01 -1.81 13.11
C LYS A 31 6.11 -1.12 12.30
N ASN A 32 6.74 -1.83 11.38
CA ASN A 32 7.87 -1.34 10.59
C ASN A 32 7.46 -0.44 9.43
N MET A 33 6.26 -0.61 8.86
CA MET A 33 5.68 0.29 7.84
C MET A 33 5.48 1.72 8.37
N ARG A 34 5.19 1.89 9.66
CA ARG A 34 5.05 3.20 10.34
C ARG A 34 3.95 4.07 9.72
N VAL A 35 4.35 5.05 8.91
CA VAL A 35 3.46 5.90 8.12
C VAL A 35 3.77 5.73 6.65
N GLY A 36 2.71 5.59 5.87
CA GLY A 36 2.76 5.36 4.43
C GLY A 36 2.01 6.41 3.63
N TRP A 37 2.18 6.32 2.33
CA TRP A 37 1.53 7.16 1.33
C TRP A 37 1.03 6.29 0.17
N ASN A 38 -0.02 6.75 -0.53
CA ASN A 38 -0.55 6.10 -1.71
C ASN A 38 -0.07 6.79 -3.00
N LEU A 39 0.49 6.02 -3.93
CA LEU A 39 0.74 6.47 -5.30
C LEU A 39 -0.58 6.47 -6.12
N GLY A 40 -1.59 7.16 -5.60
CA GLY A 40 -2.92 7.18 -6.23
C GLY A 40 -3.00 8.03 -7.49
N ASN A 41 -4.03 7.77 -8.30
CA ASN A 41 -4.29 8.39 -9.60
C ASN A 41 -3.15 8.20 -10.61
N THR A 42 -2.45 7.10 -10.54
CA THR A 42 -1.26 6.79 -11.35
C THR A 42 -1.46 5.44 -12.05
N LEU A 43 -1.02 4.33 -11.45
CA LEU A 43 -1.23 3.00 -12.05
C LEU A 43 -2.66 2.45 -11.82
N ASP A 44 -3.47 3.14 -11.04
CA ASP A 44 -4.89 2.85 -10.82
C ASP A 44 -5.81 3.55 -11.84
N SER A 45 -5.28 4.44 -12.69
CA SER A 45 -6.05 5.18 -13.67
C SER A 45 -6.74 4.25 -14.68
N ASN A 46 -8.00 4.53 -14.94
CA ASN A 46 -8.84 3.76 -15.86
C ASN A 46 -10.00 4.62 -16.37
N SER A 47 -10.73 4.14 -17.38
CA SER A 47 -11.88 4.87 -17.94
C SER A 47 -13.08 4.92 -17.01
N GLY A 48 -13.29 3.90 -16.19
CA GLY A 48 -14.32 3.84 -15.15
C GLY A 48 -15.77 3.68 -15.64
N ASP A 49 -16.03 3.84 -16.92
CA ASP A 49 -17.37 3.78 -17.51
C ASP A 49 -17.39 2.89 -18.75
N THR A 50 -18.13 1.78 -18.68
CA THR A 50 -18.29 0.85 -19.80
C THR A 50 -18.99 1.44 -21.03
N GLN A 51 -19.69 2.57 -20.88
CA GLN A 51 -20.32 3.29 -21.99
C GLN A 51 -19.44 4.38 -22.57
N ASN A 52 -18.34 4.75 -21.87
CA ASN A 52 -17.38 5.74 -22.29
C ASN A 52 -15.97 5.32 -21.90
N MET A 53 -15.42 4.41 -22.67
CA MET A 53 -14.03 3.93 -22.53
C MET A 53 -13.08 4.97 -23.15
N TRP A 54 -12.97 6.15 -22.50
CA TRP A 54 -12.32 7.31 -23.09
C TRP A 54 -10.80 7.17 -23.23
N ILE A 55 -10.11 6.52 -22.29
CA ILE A 55 -8.67 6.28 -22.40
C ILE A 55 -8.42 5.35 -23.60
N GLU A 56 -9.15 4.26 -23.70
CA GLU A 56 -9.04 3.27 -24.77
C GLU A 56 -9.41 3.84 -26.14
N HIS A 57 -10.26 4.86 -26.16
CA HIS A 57 -10.69 5.51 -27.40
C HIS A 57 -9.75 6.61 -27.87
N TRP A 58 -9.24 7.43 -26.95
CA TRP A 58 -8.53 8.66 -27.30
C TRP A 58 -7.00 8.60 -27.11
N THR A 59 -6.43 7.48 -26.66
CA THR A 59 -5.00 7.31 -26.46
C THR A 59 -4.45 6.16 -27.29
N ASP A 60 -3.13 5.99 -27.27
CA ASP A 60 -2.44 4.83 -27.86
C ASP A 60 -2.50 3.58 -26.96
N ARG A 61 -3.10 3.69 -25.79
CA ARG A 61 -3.22 2.63 -24.77
C ARG A 61 -1.89 2.13 -24.22
N SER A 62 -0.85 2.93 -24.35
CA SER A 62 0.43 2.61 -23.73
C SER A 62 0.34 2.70 -22.21
N ALA A 63 1.29 2.07 -21.51
CA ALA A 63 1.38 2.19 -20.06
C ALA A 63 1.42 3.65 -19.59
N THR A 64 2.17 4.50 -20.30
CA THR A 64 2.26 5.95 -20.03
C THR A 64 0.91 6.66 -20.21
N ALA A 65 0.13 6.29 -21.23
CA ALA A 65 -1.18 6.89 -21.47
C ALA A 65 -2.14 6.66 -20.31
N TYR A 66 -2.13 5.46 -19.74
CA TYR A 66 -2.92 5.15 -18.54
C TYR A 66 -2.35 5.83 -17.30
N GLU A 67 -1.05 5.71 -17.06
CA GLU A 67 -0.38 6.26 -15.88
C GLU A 67 -0.64 7.78 -15.72
N THR A 68 -0.76 8.51 -16.84
CA THR A 68 -0.97 9.97 -16.81
C THR A 68 -2.41 10.41 -17.03
N ALA A 69 -3.33 9.47 -17.26
CA ALA A 69 -4.72 9.76 -17.63
C ALA A 69 -5.48 10.61 -16.60
N TRP A 70 -5.18 10.45 -15.32
CA TRP A 70 -5.83 11.19 -14.23
C TRP A 70 -5.00 12.38 -13.73
N GLY A 71 -4.12 12.92 -14.60
CA GLY A 71 -3.41 14.19 -14.36
C GLY A 71 -2.15 14.09 -13.53
N GLN A 72 -1.70 12.87 -13.19
CA GLN A 72 -0.41 12.69 -12.54
C GLN A 72 0.70 12.55 -13.60
N PRO A 73 1.92 13.00 -13.31
CA PRO A 73 3.05 12.74 -14.19
C PRO A 73 3.52 11.28 -14.04
N VAL A 74 4.29 10.82 -15.01
CA VAL A 74 5.00 9.54 -14.94
C VAL A 74 5.82 9.47 -13.63
N ALA A 75 5.60 8.45 -12.83
CA ALA A 75 6.29 8.26 -11.56
C ALA A 75 7.79 8.01 -11.78
N LYS A 76 8.62 8.62 -10.92
CA LYS A 76 10.08 8.55 -10.97
C LYS A 76 10.66 8.23 -9.59
N PRO A 77 11.88 7.67 -9.52
CA PRO A 77 12.51 7.28 -8.24
C PRO A 77 12.63 8.43 -7.23
N GLU A 78 12.86 9.65 -7.73
CA GLU A 78 13.06 10.84 -6.90
C GLU A 78 11.82 11.19 -6.05
N LEU A 79 10.62 10.87 -6.54
CA LEU A 79 9.38 11.04 -5.80
C LEU A 79 9.39 10.18 -4.52
N PHE A 80 9.72 8.92 -4.65
CA PHE A 80 9.77 7.98 -3.51
C PHE A 80 10.89 8.33 -2.53
N LYS A 81 12.03 8.76 -3.06
CA LYS A 81 13.13 9.27 -2.23
C LYS A 81 12.70 10.46 -1.39
N MET A 82 11.95 11.42 -1.95
CA MET A 82 11.43 12.57 -1.21
C MET A 82 10.54 12.14 -0.03
N PHE A 83 9.64 11.17 -0.23
CA PHE A 83 8.82 10.62 0.85
C PHE A 83 9.66 9.91 1.90
N LYS A 84 10.65 9.11 1.49
CA LYS A 84 11.59 8.45 2.41
C LYS A 84 12.35 9.46 3.26
N ASP A 85 12.94 10.47 2.63
CA ASP A 85 13.70 11.52 3.30
C ASP A 85 12.83 12.31 4.31
N ALA A 86 11.53 12.43 4.04
CA ALA A 86 10.56 13.05 4.96
C ALA A 86 10.16 12.15 6.14
N GLY A 87 10.50 10.86 6.12
CA GLY A 87 10.22 9.93 7.21
C GLY A 87 9.09 8.93 6.94
N PHE A 88 8.54 8.90 5.73
CA PHE A 88 7.63 7.82 5.32
C PHE A 88 8.43 6.53 5.12
N ASN A 89 7.86 5.40 5.51
CA ASN A 89 8.53 4.12 5.40
C ASN A 89 7.75 3.08 4.59
N ALA A 90 6.64 3.45 4.01
CA ALA A 90 5.82 2.58 3.17
C ALA A 90 5.13 3.36 2.06
N VAL A 91 4.91 2.69 0.92
CA VAL A 91 4.09 3.18 -0.19
C VAL A 91 3.10 2.08 -0.59
N ARG A 92 1.83 2.43 -0.64
CA ARG A 92 0.83 1.60 -1.30
C ARG A 92 0.78 2.00 -2.77
N VAL A 93 0.90 1.04 -3.66
CA VAL A 93 0.90 1.20 -5.13
C VAL A 93 -0.40 0.60 -5.68
N PRO A 94 -1.46 1.43 -5.81
CA PRO A 94 -2.71 0.99 -6.39
C PRO A 94 -2.53 0.69 -7.88
N VAL A 95 -3.05 -0.47 -8.34
CA VAL A 95 -2.96 -0.89 -9.75
C VAL A 95 -4.30 -1.41 -10.25
N THR A 96 -4.78 -0.86 -11.34
CA THR A 96 -5.94 -1.38 -12.08
C THR A 96 -5.47 -2.30 -13.20
N TRP A 97 -6.01 -3.50 -13.26
CA TRP A 97 -5.52 -4.55 -14.15
C TRP A 97 -6.41 -4.81 -15.37
N TYR A 98 -7.74 -4.59 -15.28
CA TYR A 98 -8.66 -4.95 -16.36
C TYR A 98 -8.33 -4.33 -17.74
N PRO A 99 -7.82 -3.08 -17.83
CA PRO A 99 -7.48 -2.50 -19.14
C PRO A 99 -6.24 -3.12 -19.76
N HIS A 100 -5.43 -3.78 -18.94
CA HIS A 100 -4.13 -4.35 -19.28
C HIS A 100 -4.12 -5.88 -19.34
N MET A 101 -5.28 -6.50 -19.31
CA MET A 101 -5.42 -7.89 -19.68
C MET A 101 -5.50 -8.01 -21.20
N GLU A 102 -5.19 -9.16 -21.78
CA GLU A 102 -5.33 -9.41 -23.23
C GLU A 102 -6.82 -9.38 -23.63
N ALA A 103 -7.45 -8.22 -23.47
CA ALA A 103 -8.85 -7.99 -23.72
C ALA A 103 -9.12 -7.65 -25.18
N LYS A 104 -10.19 -8.17 -25.73
CA LYS A 104 -10.76 -7.72 -27.00
C LYS A 104 -11.82 -6.67 -26.69
N PHE A 105 -11.43 -5.41 -26.61
CA PHE A 105 -12.41 -4.34 -26.55
C PHE A 105 -13.08 -4.20 -27.91
N ASN A 106 -14.40 -4.38 -27.97
CA ASN A 106 -15.20 -4.12 -29.18
C ASN A 106 -15.53 -2.62 -29.23
N PHE A 107 -14.68 -1.86 -29.92
CA PHE A 107 -14.98 -0.45 -30.19
C PHE A 107 -16.02 -0.34 -31.29
N THR A 108 -17.18 0.20 -30.97
CA THR A 108 -18.18 0.58 -31.98
C THR A 108 -17.72 1.86 -32.69
N SER A 109 -18.00 1.96 -33.99
CA SER A 109 -17.75 3.17 -34.77
C SER A 109 -18.64 4.31 -34.26
N GLY A 110 -18.06 5.30 -33.60
CA GLY A 110 -18.75 6.45 -33.01
C GLY A 110 -17.87 7.11 -31.94
N ASN A 111 -18.38 8.18 -31.33
CA ASN A 111 -17.61 8.96 -30.36
C ASN A 111 -17.40 8.24 -29.02
N ASN A 112 -17.97 7.07 -28.79
CA ASN A 112 -17.86 6.33 -27.54
C ASN A 112 -17.41 4.89 -27.80
N SER A 113 -16.35 4.49 -27.15
CA SER A 113 -15.96 3.07 -27.03
C SER A 113 -16.80 2.44 -25.96
N ILE A 114 -17.51 1.37 -26.28
CA ILE A 114 -18.37 0.63 -25.34
C ILE A 114 -17.71 -0.69 -25.01
N TRP A 115 -17.59 -0.97 -23.74
CA TRP A 115 -17.16 -2.27 -23.24
C TRP A 115 -18.33 -2.98 -22.53
N ASN A 116 -18.53 -4.23 -22.85
CA ASN A 116 -19.52 -5.06 -22.17
C ASN A 116 -18.83 -6.25 -21.50
N PRO A 117 -18.54 -6.17 -20.20
CA PRO A 117 -17.80 -7.21 -19.50
C PRO A 117 -18.49 -8.57 -19.47
N SER A 118 -19.79 -8.64 -19.81
CA SER A 118 -20.53 -9.90 -19.94
C SER A 118 -20.43 -10.54 -21.34
N LYS A 119 -20.08 -9.76 -22.36
CA LYS A 119 -19.94 -10.21 -23.76
C LYS A 119 -18.50 -10.19 -24.24
N ASP A 120 -17.71 -9.25 -23.74
CA ASP A 120 -16.33 -9.05 -24.13
C ASP A 120 -15.43 -9.81 -23.15
N ASP A 121 -14.58 -10.68 -23.69
CA ASP A 121 -13.61 -11.38 -22.87
C ASP A 121 -12.48 -10.40 -22.50
N ILE A 122 -12.39 -10.03 -21.22
CA ILE A 122 -11.24 -9.27 -20.71
C ILE A 122 -9.99 -10.13 -20.57
N GLY A 123 -10.11 -11.42 -20.84
CA GLY A 123 -9.00 -12.35 -20.72
C GLY A 123 -8.57 -12.60 -19.28
N THR A 124 -7.47 -13.28 -19.13
CA THR A 124 -6.83 -13.58 -17.85
C THR A 124 -5.34 -13.25 -17.87
N LYS A 125 -4.79 -12.98 -19.06
CA LYS A 125 -3.34 -12.79 -19.25
C LYS A 125 -3.02 -11.31 -19.21
N ILE A 126 -2.15 -10.91 -18.27
CA ILE A 126 -1.67 -9.55 -18.12
C ILE A 126 -0.67 -9.22 -19.24
N GLN A 127 -0.83 -8.07 -19.87
CA GLN A 127 0.09 -7.54 -20.87
C GLN A 127 1.48 -7.32 -20.26
N ARG A 128 2.52 -7.82 -20.94
CA ARG A 128 3.90 -7.77 -20.43
C ARG A 128 4.39 -6.33 -20.23
N GLU A 129 3.98 -5.40 -21.10
CA GLU A 129 4.35 -3.99 -20.99
C GLU A 129 3.86 -3.37 -19.68
N TRP A 130 2.59 -3.65 -19.31
CA TRP A 130 2.03 -3.17 -18.04
C TRP A 130 2.71 -3.79 -16.84
N MET A 131 2.89 -5.11 -16.84
CA MET A 131 3.61 -5.79 -15.78
C MET A 131 5.02 -5.24 -15.58
N ASN A 132 5.75 -4.94 -16.68
CA ASN A 132 7.06 -4.33 -16.61
C ASN A 132 7.02 -2.93 -15.98
N ARG A 133 5.99 -2.13 -16.29
CA ARG A 133 5.84 -0.80 -15.67
C ARG A 133 5.51 -0.89 -14.20
N VAL A 134 4.62 -1.79 -13.80
CA VAL A 134 4.32 -2.05 -12.38
C VAL A 134 5.57 -2.50 -11.64
N HIS A 135 6.34 -3.42 -12.23
CA HIS A 135 7.60 -3.90 -11.68
C HIS A 135 8.60 -2.77 -11.45
N GLU A 136 8.78 -1.89 -12.44
CA GLU A 136 9.66 -0.73 -12.34
C GLU A 136 9.27 0.22 -11.19
N VAL A 137 7.97 0.47 -11.00
CA VAL A 137 7.48 1.33 -9.90
C VAL A 137 7.66 0.67 -8.54
N VAL A 138 7.42 -0.65 -8.44
CA VAL A 138 7.71 -1.42 -7.22
C VAL A 138 9.21 -1.33 -6.87
N ASP A 139 10.10 -1.46 -7.87
CA ASP A 139 11.55 -1.32 -7.69
C ASP A 139 11.93 0.07 -7.17
N TYR A 140 11.26 1.13 -7.64
CA TYR A 140 11.51 2.48 -7.12
C TYR A 140 11.24 2.58 -5.62
N VAL A 141 10.18 1.96 -5.12
CA VAL A 141 9.84 1.94 -3.69
C VAL A 141 10.84 1.09 -2.89
N ILE A 142 11.04 -0.16 -3.34
CA ILE A 142 11.91 -1.13 -2.64
C ILE A 142 13.36 -0.65 -2.59
N SER A 143 13.86 -0.02 -3.66
CA SER A 143 15.22 0.54 -3.69
C SER A 143 15.48 1.65 -2.67
N GLN A 144 14.44 2.29 -2.14
CA GLN A 144 14.55 3.23 -1.03
C GLN A 144 14.55 2.53 0.35
N GLY A 145 14.49 1.21 0.41
CA GLY A 145 14.30 0.46 1.65
C GLY A 145 12.97 0.76 2.34
N MET A 146 11.92 0.99 1.55
CA MET A 146 10.55 1.17 2.02
C MET A 146 9.71 -0.08 1.76
N TYR A 147 8.68 -0.25 2.57
CA TYR A 147 7.63 -1.23 2.30
C TYR A 147 6.79 -0.81 1.10
N CYS A 148 6.38 -1.79 0.30
CA CYS A 148 5.51 -1.62 -0.85
C CYS A 148 4.29 -2.53 -0.69
N ILE A 149 3.08 -1.99 -0.82
CA ILE A 149 1.84 -2.77 -0.91
C ILE A 149 1.34 -2.68 -2.34
N LEU A 150 1.28 -3.81 -3.04
CA LEU A 150 0.77 -3.93 -4.39
C LEU A 150 -0.61 -4.59 -4.38
N ASN A 151 -1.60 -4.03 -5.11
CA ASN A 151 -2.98 -4.51 -5.07
C ASN A 151 -3.64 -4.70 -6.44
N ILE A 152 -4.90 -5.17 -6.37
CA ILE A 152 -5.91 -5.04 -7.43
C ILE A 152 -6.86 -3.93 -7.01
N HIS A 153 -6.88 -2.80 -7.77
CA HIS A 153 -7.55 -1.57 -7.31
C HIS A 153 -8.92 -1.35 -7.94
N HIS A 154 -9.06 -0.61 -9.04
CA HIS A 154 -10.36 -0.30 -9.64
C HIS A 154 -10.95 -1.41 -10.51
N ASP A 155 -10.41 -2.61 -10.43
CA ASP A 155 -11.12 -3.85 -10.81
C ASP A 155 -12.30 -4.10 -9.85
N THR A 156 -12.34 -3.36 -8.73
CA THR A 156 -13.39 -3.26 -7.71
C THR A 156 -14.00 -1.87 -7.69
N GLY A 157 -14.98 -1.64 -6.81
CA GLY A 157 -15.57 -0.32 -6.57
C GLY A 157 -16.91 -0.09 -7.27
N SER A 158 -17.30 1.20 -7.36
CA SER A 158 -18.63 1.60 -7.88
C SER A 158 -18.65 1.80 -9.40
N ALA A 159 -17.50 1.87 -10.06
CA ALA A 159 -17.41 2.05 -11.51
C ALA A 159 -18.05 0.89 -12.28
N SER A 160 -18.68 1.17 -13.42
CA SER A 160 -19.31 0.12 -14.22
C SER A 160 -18.30 -0.86 -14.83
N THR A 161 -17.03 -0.49 -14.90
CA THR A 161 -15.91 -1.32 -15.33
C THR A 161 -15.42 -2.32 -14.28
N ALA A 162 -15.76 -2.13 -13.01
CA ALA A 162 -15.38 -3.06 -11.95
C ALA A 162 -16.01 -4.44 -12.18
N TRP A 163 -15.18 -5.46 -12.26
CA TRP A 163 -15.59 -6.83 -12.55
C TRP A 163 -15.54 -7.74 -11.31
N LEU A 164 -14.83 -7.34 -10.26
CA LEU A 164 -14.83 -8.01 -8.96
C LEU A 164 -15.95 -7.45 -8.08
N ILE A 165 -16.94 -8.28 -7.81
CA ILE A 165 -18.15 -7.93 -7.07
C ILE A 165 -18.26 -8.83 -5.84
N ALA A 166 -18.48 -8.21 -4.68
CA ALA A 166 -18.72 -8.92 -3.42
C ALA A 166 -20.12 -9.57 -3.46
N ASP A 167 -20.19 -10.79 -3.96
CA ASP A 167 -21.38 -11.60 -4.08
C ASP A 167 -20.99 -13.07 -4.27
N GLU A 168 -21.76 -13.99 -3.72
CA GLU A 168 -21.46 -15.42 -3.77
C GLU A 168 -21.51 -15.99 -5.21
N ALA A 169 -22.48 -15.58 -6.01
CA ALA A 169 -22.60 -16.02 -7.39
C ALA A 169 -21.56 -15.37 -8.31
N GLU A 170 -21.26 -14.09 -8.08
CA GLU A 170 -20.21 -13.38 -8.80
C GLU A 170 -18.83 -13.95 -8.50
N TYR A 171 -18.54 -14.27 -7.24
CA TYR A 171 -17.32 -14.98 -6.90
C TYR A 171 -17.20 -16.31 -7.65
N ALA A 172 -18.25 -17.13 -7.65
CA ALA A 172 -18.24 -18.40 -8.38
C ALA A 172 -17.96 -18.24 -9.89
N ARG A 173 -18.43 -17.13 -10.48
CA ARG A 173 -18.20 -16.79 -11.90
C ARG A 173 -16.80 -16.27 -12.17
N GLN A 174 -16.22 -15.48 -11.27
CA GLN A 174 -14.95 -14.76 -11.48
C GLN A 174 -13.74 -15.41 -10.85
N LYS A 175 -13.92 -16.43 -10.03
CA LYS A 175 -12.87 -17.08 -9.25
C LYS A 175 -11.65 -17.44 -10.10
N GLU A 176 -11.84 -18.15 -11.20
CA GLU A 176 -10.74 -18.62 -12.05
C GLU A 176 -9.92 -17.46 -12.64
N ARG A 177 -10.61 -16.38 -13.05
CA ARG A 177 -9.96 -15.16 -13.54
C ARG A 177 -9.18 -14.46 -12.44
N PHE A 178 -9.78 -14.28 -11.27
CA PHE A 178 -9.16 -13.66 -10.11
C PHE A 178 -7.89 -14.42 -9.68
N GLU A 179 -7.98 -15.74 -9.58
CA GLU A 179 -6.83 -16.59 -9.26
C GLU A 179 -5.76 -16.55 -10.36
N ALA A 180 -6.14 -16.48 -11.64
CA ALA A 180 -5.18 -16.39 -12.75
C ALA A 180 -4.43 -15.04 -12.75
N VAL A 181 -5.09 -13.95 -12.42
CA VAL A 181 -4.45 -12.63 -12.27
C VAL A 181 -3.47 -12.64 -11.10
N TRP A 182 -3.92 -13.08 -9.91
CA TRP A 182 -3.05 -13.15 -8.74
C TRP A 182 -1.87 -14.09 -8.92
N ARG A 183 -2.06 -15.20 -9.59
CA ARG A 183 -0.94 -16.14 -9.87
C ARG A 183 0.14 -15.44 -10.68
N GLN A 184 -0.21 -14.69 -11.72
CA GLN A 184 0.77 -13.97 -12.54
C GLN A 184 1.50 -12.88 -11.73
N ILE A 185 0.77 -12.09 -10.93
CA ILE A 185 1.37 -11.08 -10.05
C ILE A 185 2.31 -11.76 -9.05
N ALA A 186 1.85 -12.79 -8.37
CA ALA A 186 2.64 -13.49 -7.35
C ALA A 186 3.89 -14.17 -7.94
N GLU A 187 3.80 -14.76 -9.12
CA GLU A 187 4.94 -15.36 -9.83
C GLU A 187 5.97 -14.32 -10.26
N GLU A 188 5.51 -13.15 -10.75
CA GLU A 188 6.39 -12.05 -11.17
C GLU A 188 7.25 -11.52 -10.03
N PHE A 189 6.66 -11.39 -8.84
CA PHE A 189 7.29 -10.76 -7.68
C PHE A 189 7.73 -11.75 -6.60
N LYS A 190 7.77 -13.04 -6.89
CA LYS A 190 8.03 -14.07 -5.86
C LYS A 190 9.38 -13.98 -5.17
N ASP A 191 10.38 -13.40 -5.83
CA ASP A 191 11.75 -13.30 -5.31
C ASP A 191 12.01 -12.02 -4.48
N TYR A 192 11.02 -11.12 -4.40
CA TYR A 192 11.09 -9.94 -3.54
C TYR A 192 11.04 -10.34 -2.06
N ASP A 193 11.77 -9.62 -1.23
CA ASP A 193 11.82 -9.85 0.21
C ASP A 193 10.53 -9.40 0.94
N HIS A 194 10.58 -9.36 2.27
CA HIS A 194 9.46 -9.01 3.15
C HIS A 194 8.96 -7.56 3.00
N HIS A 195 9.72 -6.67 2.35
CA HIS A 195 9.25 -5.30 2.11
C HIS A 195 8.13 -5.22 1.08
N LEU A 196 7.94 -6.23 0.23
CA LEU A 196 6.81 -6.29 -0.67
C LEU A 196 5.67 -7.10 -0.06
N LEU A 197 4.50 -6.47 0.09
CA LEU A 197 3.24 -7.09 0.51
C LEU A 197 2.27 -7.10 -0.66
N PHE A 198 1.33 -8.03 -0.65
CA PHE A 198 0.22 -8.05 -1.59
C PHE A 198 -1.10 -7.77 -0.86
N GLU A 199 -1.97 -6.98 -1.48
CA GLU A 199 -3.33 -6.69 -1.03
C GLU A 199 -4.32 -7.26 -2.03
N GLY A 200 -5.18 -8.15 -1.59
CA GLY A 200 -6.00 -9.01 -2.45
C GLY A 200 -6.94 -8.26 -3.39
N TYR A 201 -7.51 -7.18 -2.92
CA TYR A 201 -8.48 -6.33 -3.63
C TYR A 201 -8.69 -5.04 -2.82
N ASN A 202 -9.08 -3.98 -3.53
CA ASN A 202 -9.39 -2.67 -2.93
C ASN A 202 -10.83 -2.65 -2.35
N GLU A 203 -11.64 -1.71 -2.72
CA GLU A 203 -12.99 -1.43 -2.22
C GLU A 203 -14.05 -2.26 -2.96
N MET A 204 -14.15 -3.54 -2.67
CA MET A 204 -15.08 -4.43 -3.36
C MET A 204 -16.50 -4.26 -2.82
N LEU A 205 -17.44 -3.90 -3.72
CA LEU A 205 -18.83 -3.64 -3.41
C LEU A 205 -19.75 -4.76 -3.92
N ASP A 206 -20.98 -4.77 -3.43
CA ASP A 206 -22.04 -5.72 -3.81
C ASP A 206 -22.61 -5.48 -5.23
N VAL A 207 -23.55 -6.31 -5.65
CA VAL A 207 -24.22 -6.21 -6.94
C VAL A 207 -25.01 -4.90 -7.14
N LYS A 208 -25.29 -4.16 -6.07
CA LYS A 208 -25.95 -2.85 -6.09
C LYS A 208 -24.95 -1.70 -6.02
N ARG A 209 -23.67 -2.01 -5.93
CA ARG A 209 -22.58 -1.04 -5.76
C ARG A 209 -22.77 -0.12 -4.55
N SER A 210 -23.19 -0.70 -3.44
CA SER A 210 -23.44 -0.01 -2.18
C SER A 210 -22.16 0.22 -1.41
N TRP A 211 -21.89 1.47 -1.00
CA TRP A 211 -20.75 1.80 -0.16
C TRP A 211 -20.98 1.41 1.30
N CYS A 212 -19.91 1.05 1.99
CA CYS A 212 -19.82 0.74 3.41
C CYS A 212 -20.55 -0.51 3.89
N PHE A 213 -21.61 -0.95 3.22
CA PHE A 213 -22.32 -2.17 3.53
C PHE A 213 -23.30 -2.55 2.41
N ALA A 214 -23.51 -3.84 2.25
CA ALA A 214 -24.27 -4.43 1.16
C ALA A 214 -25.75 -3.99 1.08
N SER A 215 -26.22 -3.24 2.03
CA SER A 215 -27.57 -2.83 2.16
C SER A 215 -27.81 -1.34 1.96
N PHE A 216 -26.80 -0.59 1.62
CA PHE A 216 -26.99 0.80 1.26
C PHE A 216 -27.65 0.88 -0.12
N ALA A 217 -28.79 0.21 -0.22
CA ALA A 217 -29.59 0.23 -1.42
C ALA A 217 -29.93 1.67 -1.77
N ALA A 218 -30.14 1.95 -3.05
CA ALA A 218 -30.45 3.26 -3.60
C ALA A 218 -31.59 4.03 -2.88
N ASN A 219 -32.28 3.41 -1.95
CA ASN A 219 -33.35 4.00 -1.14
C ASN A 219 -33.13 3.85 0.38
N GLY A 220 -31.91 3.57 0.83
CA GLY A 220 -31.56 3.56 2.25
C GLY A 220 -32.08 2.36 3.06
N GLY A 221 -32.53 1.29 2.44
CA GLY A 221 -33.04 0.10 3.12
C GLY A 221 -32.00 -1.00 3.27
N TYR A 222 -31.96 -1.65 4.44
CA TYR A 222 -31.14 -2.84 4.66
C TYR A 222 -31.69 -4.05 3.90
N ASP A 223 -30.88 -4.60 2.97
CA ASP A 223 -31.16 -5.83 2.26
C ASP A 223 -30.31 -6.97 2.82
N ALA A 224 -30.86 -7.70 3.80
CA ALA A 224 -30.15 -8.78 4.48
C ALA A 224 -29.69 -9.90 3.53
N LYS A 225 -30.39 -10.16 2.43
CA LYS A 225 -30.00 -11.19 1.46
C LYS A 225 -28.77 -10.74 0.65
N THR A 226 -28.80 -9.52 0.13
CA THR A 226 -27.65 -8.93 -0.57
C THR A 226 -26.44 -8.85 0.37
N ALA A 227 -26.64 -8.38 1.62
CA ALA A 227 -25.56 -8.29 2.61
C ALA A 227 -24.93 -9.66 2.91
N ALA A 228 -25.74 -10.68 3.15
CA ALA A 228 -25.25 -12.03 3.43
C ALA A 228 -24.45 -12.62 2.26
N SER A 229 -24.90 -12.42 1.02
CA SER A 229 -24.18 -12.85 -0.18
C SER A 229 -22.87 -12.09 -0.35
N ALA A 230 -22.88 -10.76 -0.12
CA ALA A 230 -21.69 -9.92 -0.24
C ALA A 230 -20.60 -10.33 0.77
N TYR A 231 -20.96 -10.57 2.03
CA TYR A 231 -19.98 -11.00 3.05
C TYR A 231 -19.41 -12.38 2.75
N LYS A 232 -20.22 -13.32 2.22
CA LYS A 232 -19.70 -14.61 1.78
C LYS A 232 -18.77 -14.45 0.58
N GLY A 233 -19.16 -13.63 -0.40
CA GLY A 233 -18.36 -13.36 -1.59
C GLY A 233 -16.98 -12.81 -1.24
N ILE A 234 -16.94 -11.75 -0.42
CA ILE A 234 -15.67 -11.12 -0.05
C ILE A 234 -14.75 -12.04 0.74
N ASN A 235 -15.30 -12.82 1.69
CA ASN A 235 -14.52 -13.80 2.43
C ASN A 235 -14.01 -14.94 1.53
N SER A 236 -14.75 -15.29 0.49
CA SER A 236 -14.33 -16.28 -0.50
C SER A 236 -13.19 -15.75 -1.39
N TYR A 237 -13.25 -14.49 -1.82
CA TYR A 237 -12.14 -13.84 -2.53
C TYR A 237 -10.90 -13.74 -1.66
N ALA A 238 -11.04 -13.34 -0.38
CA ALA A 238 -9.93 -13.27 0.56
C ALA A 238 -9.24 -14.64 0.72
N GLN A 239 -10.00 -15.72 0.89
CA GLN A 239 -9.46 -17.07 0.99
C GLN A 239 -8.80 -17.54 -0.30
N SER A 240 -9.42 -17.25 -1.46
CA SER A 240 -8.89 -17.60 -2.78
C SER A 240 -7.57 -16.88 -3.07
N PHE A 241 -7.47 -15.60 -2.70
CA PHE A 241 -6.25 -14.81 -2.78
C PHE A 241 -5.10 -15.45 -1.99
N VAL A 242 -5.32 -15.72 -0.71
CA VAL A 242 -4.30 -16.35 0.16
C VAL A 242 -3.83 -17.68 -0.44
N ASN A 243 -4.76 -18.56 -0.77
CA ASN A 243 -4.43 -19.87 -1.35
C ASN A 243 -3.63 -19.74 -2.64
N THR A 244 -4.01 -18.81 -3.52
CA THR A 244 -3.36 -18.61 -4.82
C THR A 244 -1.93 -18.10 -4.66
N VAL A 245 -1.72 -17.12 -3.80
CA VAL A 245 -0.37 -16.57 -3.56
C VAL A 245 0.52 -17.63 -2.93
N ARG A 246 0.06 -18.33 -1.89
CA ARG A 246 0.84 -19.40 -1.22
C ARG A 246 1.25 -20.52 -2.20
N ALA A 247 0.36 -20.90 -3.11
CA ALA A 247 0.61 -21.94 -4.09
C ALA A 247 1.75 -21.62 -5.09
N THR A 248 2.16 -20.35 -5.22
CA THR A 248 3.30 -19.98 -6.09
C THR A 248 4.65 -20.26 -5.45
N GLY A 249 4.72 -20.49 -4.14
CA GLY A 249 5.95 -20.84 -3.43
C GLY A 249 6.99 -19.71 -3.37
N GLY A 250 8.26 -20.07 -3.16
CA GLY A 250 9.32 -19.08 -2.97
C GLY A 250 9.02 -18.18 -1.76
N ASN A 251 9.37 -16.90 -1.84
CA ASN A 251 9.09 -15.93 -0.78
C ASN A 251 7.60 -15.68 -0.54
N ASN A 252 6.73 -16.07 -1.48
CA ASN A 252 5.28 -15.99 -1.30
C ASN A 252 4.75 -16.99 -0.27
N SER A 253 5.52 -18.02 0.09
CA SER A 253 5.13 -18.97 1.15
C SER A 253 4.94 -18.29 2.49
N THR A 254 5.68 -17.22 2.77
CA THR A 254 5.66 -16.48 4.06
C THR A 254 5.41 -14.97 3.89
N ARG A 255 5.12 -14.50 2.67
CA ARG A 255 4.82 -13.08 2.40
C ARG A 255 3.60 -12.61 3.18
N ASN A 256 3.67 -11.42 3.79
CA ASN A 256 2.52 -10.79 4.42
C ASN A 256 1.47 -10.40 3.39
N LEU A 257 0.22 -10.79 3.63
CA LEU A 257 -0.92 -10.59 2.74
C LEU A 257 -1.98 -9.72 3.41
N VAL A 258 -2.53 -8.76 2.65
CA VAL A 258 -3.51 -7.80 3.14
C VAL A 258 -4.88 -8.11 2.55
N VAL A 259 -5.91 -8.08 3.40
CA VAL A 259 -7.31 -8.33 3.00
C VAL A 259 -8.21 -7.21 3.52
N CYS A 260 -8.95 -6.59 2.60
CA CYS A 260 -9.86 -5.49 2.91
C CYS A 260 -11.21 -5.99 3.42
N THR A 261 -11.83 -5.21 4.30
CA THR A 261 -13.24 -5.38 4.64
C THR A 261 -14.13 -5.08 3.42
N TYR A 262 -15.41 -5.44 3.48
CA TYR A 262 -16.38 -5.05 2.46
C TYR A 262 -16.36 -3.53 2.23
N GLY A 263 -16.13 -3.09 0.98
CA GLY A 263 -15.98 -1.68 0.62
C GLY A 263 -14.87 -0.95 1.37
N ALA A 264 -13.90 -1.70 1.90
CA ALA A 264 -12.88 -1.20 2.84
C ALA A 264 -13.48 -0.41 4.02
N CYS A 265 -14.73 -0.68 4.40
CA CYS A 265 -15.50 0.05 5.41
C CYS A 265 -14.80 0.03 6.77
N ASP A 266 -14.69 1.22 7.39
CA ASP A 266 -14.09 1.44 8.72
C ASP A 266 -15.06 1.32 9.90
N GLY A 267 -16.35 1.13 9.63
CA GLY A 267 -17.39 1.03 10.65
C GLY A 267 -17.77 2.36 11.31
N ASN A 268 -17.37 3.49 10.73
CA ASN A 268 -17.68 4.81 11.27
C ASN A 268 -19.15 5.22 11.07
N GLY A 269 -19.65 5.98 12.02
CA GLY A 269 -20.98 6.59 11.99
C GLY A 269 -21.96 5.93 12.94
N SER A 270 -22.94 6.73 13.38
CA SER A 270 -24.02 6.29 14.28
C SER A 270 -25.40 6.29 13.59
N TRP A 271 -25.47 6.77 12.35
CA TRP A 271 -26.72 6.96 11.62
C TRP A 271 -27.33 5.66 11.06
N ASN A 272 -26.55 4.57 11.03
CA ASN A 272 -27.03 3.27 10.60
C ASN A 272 -26.46 2.14 11.47
N ALA A 273 -27.31 1.29 12.00
CA ALA A 273 -26.94 0.16 12.86
C ALA A 273 -26.04 -0.89 12.18
N HIS A 274 -26.00 -0.90 10.85
CA HIS A 274 -25.27 -1.88 10.05
C HIS A 274 -23.86 -1.43 9.63
N LEU A 275 -23.42 -0.21 9.99
CA LEU A 275 -22.09 0.29 9.60
C LEU A 275 -20.91 -0.53 10.10
N LYS A 276 -21.07 -1.23 11.22
CA LYS A 276 -20.05 -2.13 11.79
C LYS A 276 -20.14 -3.57 11.26
N ASP A 277 -21.16 -3.91 10.51
CA ASP A 277 -21.34 -5.27 10.01
C ASP A 277 -20.18 -5.71 9.09
N PRO A 278 -19.61 -4.88 8.19
CA PRO A 278 -18.42 -5.24 7.41
C PRO A 278 -17.24 -5.68 8.28
N LEU A 279 -17.00 -5.00 9.41
CA LEU A 279 -15.93 -5.39 10.35
C LEU A 279 -16.24 -6.73 11.03
N LYS A 280 -17.48 -6.93 11.47
CA LYS A 280 -17.92 -8.14 12.17
C LYS A 280 -17.91 -9.36 11.25
N GLN A 281 -18.36 -9.20 10.00
CA GLN A 281 -18.53 -10.28 9.05
C GLN A 281 -17.25 -10.65 8.29
N MET A 282 -16.23 -9.78 8.31
CA MET A 282 -14.92 -10.13 7.77
C MET A 282 -14.33 -11.31 8.52
N ALA A 283 -14.00 -12.38 7.81
CA ALA A 283 -13.32 -13.54 8.39
C ALA A 283 -11.81 -13.41 8.26
N LEU A 284 -11.07 -13.91 9.24
CA LEU A 284 -9.64 -14.13 9.04
C LEU A 284 -9.47 -15.33 8.09
N PRO A 285 -8.86 -15.17 6.90
CA PRO A 285 -8.59 -16.29 6.01
C PRO A 285 -7.74 -17.34 6.69
N LYS A 286 -7.99 -18.60 6.36
CA LYS A 286 -7.10 -19.70 6.78
C LYS A 286 -5.81 -19.58 5.96
N ASP A 287 -4.70 -19.63 6.63
CA ASP A 287 -3.37 -19.62 6.02
C ASP A 287 -2.59 -20.86 6.47
N GLU A 288 -1.73 -21.36 5.63
CA GLU A 288 -0.80 -22.46 5.96
C GLU A 288 0.35 -21.95 6.85
N VAL A 289 0.53 -20.64 6.91
CA VAL A 289 1.55 -19.95 7.69
C VAL A 289 0.88 -19.01 8.68
N ASP A 290 1.20 -19.17 9.96
CA ASP A 290 0.63 -18.36 11.02
C ASP A 290 1.17 -16.91 10.98
N ASN A 291 0.32 -15.95 11.34
CA ASN A 291 0.70 -14.55 11.58
C ASN A 291 1.20 -13.77 10.35
N HIS A 292 0.74 -14.11 9.14
CA HIS A 292 1.09 -13.41 7.90
C HIS A 292 -0.10 -12.77 7.16
N ILE A 293 -1.24 -12.57 7.86
CA ILE A 293 -2.42 -11.86 7.34
C ILE A 293 -2.58 -10.52 8.05
N ILE A 294 -2.96 -9.49 7.30
CA ILE A 294 -3.22 -8.13 7.77
C ILE A 294 -4.63 -7.75 7.31
N PHE A 295 -5.45 -7.21 8.21
CA PHE A 295 -6.73 -6.59 7.83
C PHE A 295 -6.54 -5.16 7.36
N GLU A 296 -7.43 -4.70 6.48
CA GLU A 296 -7.41 -3.35 5.96
C GLU A 296 -8.80 -2.71 5.98
N VAL A 297 -8.81 -1.40 6.28
CA VAL A 297 -9.95 -0.49 6.14
C VAL A 297 -9.50 0.82 5.51
N HIS A 298 -10.46 1.59 4.95
CA HIS A 298 -10.25 2.97 4.50
C HIS A 298 -11.07 3.92 5.37
N SER A 299 -10.57 5.13 5.62
CA SER A 299 -11.23 6.06 6.55
C SER A 299 -11.15 7.51 6.07
N TYR A 300 -12.31 8.13 5.84
CA TYR A 300 -12.44 9.50 5.36
C TYR A 300 -13.44 10.30 6.19
N PRO A 301 -13.21 10.55 7.48
CA PRO A 301 -14.14 11.31 8.32
C PRO A 301 -14.22 12.78 7.92
N GLU A 302 -15.32 13.46 8.29
CA GLU A 302 -15.46 14.91 8.13
C GLU A 302 -14.66 15.68 9.19
N VAL A 303 -13.97 16.76 8.77
CA VAL A 303 -13.12 17.57 9.67
C VAL A 303 -13.71 18.95 10.03
N LYS A 304 -14.96 19.21 9.68
CA LYS A 304 -15.63 20.47 9.98
C LYS A 304 -15.67 20.80 11.47
N ASN A 305 -15.72 19.79 12.32
CA ASN A 305 -15.66 19.91 13.78
C ASN A 305 -14.57 19.01 14.36
N LEU A 306 -13.54 19.61 14.93
CA LEU A 306 -12.38 18.88 15.47
C LEU A 306 -12.72 17.95 16.64
N ALA A 307 -13.62 18.36 17.53
CA ALA A 307 -14.00 17.52 18.68
C ALA A 307 -14.77 16.27 18.22
N THR A 308 -15.66 16.44 17.24
CA THR A 308 -16.43 15.36 16.66
C THR A 308 -15.50 14.35 15.96
N VAL A 309 -14.61 14.80 15.08
CA VAL A 309 -13.73 13.90 14.34
C VAL A 309 -12.77 13.15 15.26
N LYS A 310 -12.27 13.77 16.33
CA LYS A 310 -11.46 13.07 17.35
C LYS A 310 -12.24 11.97 18.05
N SER A 311 -13.48 12.23 18.43
CA SER A 311 -14.36 11.22 19.02
C SER A 311 -14.67 10.08 18.05
N GLU A 312 -14.83 10.39 16.76
CA GLU A 312 -15.01 9.37 15.71
C GLU A 312 -13.78 8.50 15.59
N VAL A 313 -12.56 9.05 15.55
CA VAL A 313 -11.29 8.30 15.52
C VAL A 313 -11.21 7.32 16.70
N ASP A 314 -11.50 7.78 17.91
CA ASP A 314 -11.47 6.92 19.10
C ASP A 314 -12.49 5.79 19.02
N ASN A 315 -13.68 6.07 18.49
CA ASN A 315 -14.74 5.08 18.29
C ASN A 315 -14.40 4.06 17.21
N MET A 316 -13.80 4.51 16.10
CA MET A 316 -13.31 3.63 15.01
C MET A 316 -12.25 2.67 15.53
N ILE A 317 -11.21 3.19 16.17
CA ILE A 317 -10.13 2.36 16.73
C ILE A 317 -10.68 1.32 17.72
N ARG A 318 -11.64 1.69 18.55
CA ARG A 318 -12.30 0.75 19.45
C ARG A 318 -13.03 -0.34 18.67
N GLY A 319 -13.77 0.02 17.62
CA GLY A 319 -14.47 -0.93 16.75
C GLY A 319 -13.50 -1.85 15.99
N TRP A 320 -12.39 -1.33 15.51
CA TRP A 320 -11.35 -2.13 14.84
C TRP A 320 -10.71 -3.15 15.79
N LYS A 321 -10.40 -2.74 17.02
CA LYS A 321 -9.89 -3.67 18.06
C LYS A 321 -10.89 -4.76 18.40
N GLU A 322 -12.15 -4.37 18.58
CA GLU A 322 -13.22 -5.29 18.97
C GLU A 322 -13.60 -6.28 17.87
N HIS A 323 -13.61 -5.85 16.60
CA HIS A 323 -14.21 -6.62 15.52
C HIS A 323 -13.24 -7.14 14.47
N LEU A 324 -12.01 -6.60 14.36
CA LEU A 324 -10.98 -7.08 13.43
C LEU A 324 -9.78 -7.65 14.17
N ILE A 325 -9.05 -6.83 14.94
CA ILE A 325 -7.80 -7.25 15.59
C ILE A 325 -8.03 -8.42 16.55
N SER A 326 -9.18 -8.46 17.24
CA SER A 326 -9.57 -9.56 18.11
C SER A 326 -9.68 -10.93 17.43
N LYS A 327 -9.71 -10.96 16.08
CA LYS A 327 -9.71 -12.20 15.30
C LYS A 327 -8.33 -12.83 15.14
N GLY A 328 -7.27 -12.15 15.60
CA GLY A 328 -5.91 -12.68 15.63
C GLY A 328 -4.96 -12.17 14.55
N ALA A 329 -5.32 -11.11 13.80
CA ALA A 329 -4.44 -10.46 12.86
C ALA A 329 -4.33 -8.96 13.13
N PRO A 330 -3.17 -8.32 12.87
CA PRO A 330 -3.02 -6.87 12.90
C PRO A 330 -3.79 -6.22 11.75
N MET A 331 -3.85 -4.90 11.74
CA MET A 331 -4.51 -4.16 10.68
C MET A 331 -3.76 -2.90 10.25
N ILE A 332 -4.11 -2.42 9.08
CA ILE A 332 -3.70 -1.12 8.55
C ILE A 332 -4.92 -0.29 8.16
N VAL A 333 -4.72 1.02 8.04
CA VAL A 333 -5.63 1.90 7.30
C VAL A 333 -4.96 2.19 5.97
N GLY A 334 -5.35 1.46 4.91
CA GLY A 334 -4.71 1.49 3.59
C GLY A 334 -4.96 2.78 2.82
N GLU A 335 -6.08 3.45 3.13
CA GLU A 335 -6.36 4.79 2.66
C GLU A 335 -6.99 5.63 3.76
N TRP A 336 -6.51 6.85 3.90
CA TRP A 336 -7.15 7.81 4.79
C TRP A 336 -6.94 9.25 4.34
N GLY A 337 -7.86 10.09 4.75
CA GLY A 337 -7.90 11.51 4.47
C GLY A 337 -9.15 12.13 5.08
N THR A 338 -9.86 12.96 4.34
CA THR A 338 -11.15 13.51 4.75
C THR A 338 -12.12 13.58 3.59
N SER A 339 -13.40 13.35 3.88
CA SER A 339 -14.50 13.57 2.93
C SER A 339 -14.97 15.04 2.88
N THR A 340 -14.39 15.92 3.68
CA THR A 340 -14.76 17.35 3.68
C THR A 340 -14.21 18.02 2.42
N GLU A 341 -15.09 18.50 1.56
CA GLU A 341 -14.72 19.29 0.38
C GLU A 341 -13.98 20.58 0.76
N ASP A 342 -12.94 20.92 -0.01
CA ASP A 342 -12.09 22.10 0.20
C ASP A 342 -11.53 22.18 1.63
N ALA A 343 -11.29 21.04 2.30
CA ALA A 343 -10.88 21.00 3.70
C ALA A 343 -9.57 21.77 3.94
N TYR A 344 -8.63 21.70 3.01
CA TYR A 344 -7.36 22.41 3.11
C TYR A 344 -7.52 23.94 3.09
N ASP A 345 -8.44 24.45 2.30
CA ASP A 345 -8.69 25.88 2.19
C ASP A 345 -9.60 26.39 3.32
N LYS A 346 -10.66 25.64 3.64
CA LYS A 346 -11.72 26.11 4.56
C LYS A 346 -11.53 25.69 6.02
N TYR A 347 -10.87 24.56 6.27
CA TYR A 347 -10.76 23.93 7.60
C TYR A 347 -9.32 23.54 7.95
N ARG A 348 -8.33 24.25 7.42
CA ARG A 348 -6.91 23.90 7.51
C ARG A 348 -6.42 23.58 8.92
N SER A 349 -6.78 24.42 9.91
CA SER A 349 -6.38 24.19 11.30
C SER A 349 -6.98 22.92 11.90
N ASN A 350 -8.25 22.62 11.57
CA ASN A 350 -8.88 21.37 11.98
C ASN A 350 -8.22 20.18 11.29
N LEU A 351 -7.94 20.33 10.00
CA LEU A 351 -7.33 19.30 9.16
C LEU A 351 -5.93 18.91 9.67
N VAL A 352 -5.07 19.91 9.92
CA VAL A 352 -3.73 19.69 10.49
C VAL A 352 -3.82 19.02 11.87
N ALA A 353 -4.73 19.49 12.73
CA ALA A 353 -4.92 18.92 14.06
C ALA A 353 -5.49 17.50 14.02
N PHE A 354 -6.40 17.21 13.07
CA PHE A 354 -6.93 15.87 12.83
C PHE A 354 -5.82 14.92 12.33
N TYR A 355 -5.02 15.32 11.33
CA TYR A 355 -3.94 14.50 10.79
C TYR A 355 -2.96 14.06 11.87
N ARG A 356 -2.52 15.02 12.69
CA ARG A 356 -1.64 14.71 13.83
C ARG A 356 -2.31 13.73 14.80
N TYR A 357 -3.55 14.02 15.22
CA TYR A 357 -4.29 13.19 16.18
C TYR A 357 -4.51 11.78 15.65
N PHE A 358 -4.92 11.64 14.38
CA PHE A 358 -5.13 10.33 13.74
C PHE A 358 -3.89 9.46 13.79
N ILE A 359 -2.74 10.03 13.42
CA ILE A 359 -1.45 9.31 13.47
C ILE A 359 -1.03 8.98 14.90
N GLU A 360 -1.20 9.89 15.86
CA GLU A 360 -0.90 9.61 17.27
C GLU A 360 -1.72 8.44 17.81
N GLN A 361 -3.03 8.42 17.51
CA GLN A 361 -3.94 7.37 17.99
C GLN A 361 -3.71 6.03 17.27
N THR A 362 -3.52 6.01 15.97
CA THR A 362 -3.25 4.78 15.22
C THR A 362 -1.91 4.16 15.63
N LYS A 363 -0.85 4.97 15.75
CA LYS A 363 0.45 4.53 16.28
C LYS A 363 0.32 3.92 17.67
N ALA A 364 -0.38 4.59 18.60
CA ALA A 364 -0.58 4.12 19.98
C ALA A 364 -1.29 2.75 20.04
N ASN A 365 -2.02 2.39 18.99
CA ASN A 365 -2.74 1.12 18.87
C ASN A 365 -2.08 0.12 17.90
N GLY A 366 -0.85 0.38 17.44
CA GLY A 366 -0.08 -0.53 16.58
C GLY A 366 -0.66 -0.67 15.16
N ILE A 367 -1.26 0.38 14.62
CA ILE A 367 -1.90 0.42 13.31
C ILE A 367 -1.06 1.33 12.39
N ALA A 368 -0.59 0.81 11.27
CA ALA A 368 0.04 1.61 10.23
C ALA A 368 -1.02 2.25 9.32
N THR A 369 -0.68 3.39 8.72
CA THR A 369 -1.63 4.17 7.94
C THR A 369 -1.01 4.68 6.66
N PHE A 370 -1.81 4.77 5.58
CA PHE A 370 -1.38 5.19 4.26
C PHE A 370 -2.24 6.37 3.80
N HIS A 371 -1.66 7.59 3.81
CA HIS A 371 -2.39 8.78 3.37
C HIS A 371 -2.76 8.67 1.89
N TRP A 372 -4.04 8.97 1.56
CA TRP A 372 -4.49 8.91 0.17
C TRP A 372 -4.01 10.12 -0.62
N MET A 373 -3.18 9.85 -1.58
CA MET A 373 -2.52 10.52 -2.69
C MET A 373 -2.14 12.02 -2.55
N GLY A 374 -2.69 12.80 -1.65
CA GLY A 374 -2.30 14.20 -1.41
C GLY A 374 -0.86 14.36 -0.93
N LEU A 375 -0.50 15.49 -0.39
CA LEU A 375 0.84 15.92 0.05
C LEU A 375 1.78 16.28 -1.12
N SER A 376 1.79 15.55 -2.22
CA SER A 376 2.45 15.85 -3.49
C SER A 376 1.52 15.42 -4.62
N ASP A 377 1.07 16.35 -5.44
CA ASP A 377 0.04 16.12 -6.46
C ASP A 377 0.31 16.90 -7.73
N GLY A 378 -0.10 16.35 -8.89
CA GLY A 378 0.08 16.96 -10.19
C GLY A 378 1.55 17.30 -10.49
N SER A 379 1.83 18.52 -10.89
CA SER A 379 3.19 18.98 -11.25
C SER A 379 4.20 18.87 -10.11
N SER A 380 3.75 18.89 -8.84
CA SER A 380 4.62 18.73 -7.68
C SER A 380 5.30 17.36 -7.64
N ARG A 381 4.69 16.33 -8.24
CA ARG A 381 5.35 15.01 -8.39
C ARG A 381 6.47 15.01 -9.43
N SER A 382 6.42 15.91 -10.43
CA SER A 382 7.45 16.01 -11.48
C SER A 382 8.75 16.66 -11.01
N VAL A 383 8.63 17.62 -10.08
CA VAL A 383 9.75 18.30 -9.39
C VAL A 383 9.62 17.95 -7.92
N PRO A 384 10.02 16.74 -7.47
CA PRO A 384 9.55 16.17 -6.22
C PRO A 384 9.52 17.16 -5.06
N GLU A 385 8.31 17.65 -4.73
CA GLU A 385 8.07 18.61 -3.65
C GLU A 385 6.74 18.35 -2.96
N PHE A 386 6.62 18.75 -1.72
CA PHE A 386 5.35 18.68 -0.98
C PHE A 386 4.56 19.98 -1.21
N ASN A 387 3.39 19.89 -1.85
CA ASN A 387 2.47 21.02 -2.01
C ASN A 387 1.56 21.24 -0.78
N GLN A 388 1.56 20.31 0.18
CA GLN A 388 0.88 20.41 1.48
C GLN A 388 1.85 20.10 2.64
N PRO A 389 2.91 20.93 2.83
CA PRO A 389 3.98 20.61 3.77
C PRO A 389 3.55 20.59 5.25
N ASP A 390 2.52 21.34 5.61
CA ASP A 390 1.97 21.34 6.97
C ASP A 390 1.20 20.05 7.29
N LEU A 391 0.52 19.45 6.33
CA LEU A 391 -0.10 18.14 6.49
C LEU A 391 0.95 17.04 6.58
N ARG A 392 1.98 17.08 5.71
CA ARG A 392 3.15 16.20 5.83
C ARG A 392 3.76 16.30 7.22
N ASP A 393 4.00 17.52 7.73
CA ASP A 393 4.58 17.76 9.05
C ASP A 393 3.68 17.24 10.18
N ALA A 394 2.35 17.38 10.04
CA ALA A 394 1.39 16.85 11.02
C ALA A 394 1.48 15.31 11.11
N ILE A 395 1.57 14.62 9.98
CA ILE A 395 1.77 13.17 9.91
C ILE A 395 3.08 12.78 10.59
N ILE A 396 4.19 13.42 10.18
CA ILE A 396 5.53 13.08 10.68
C ILE A 396 5.65 13.38 12.18
N LYS A 397 5.17 14.52 12.65
CA LYS A 397 5.18 14.85 14.09
C LYS A 397 4.22 13.97 14.88
N GLY A 398 3.09 13.58 14.32
CA GLY A 398 2.18 12.61 14.95
C GLY A 398 2.86 11.28 15.22
N TYR A 399 3.71 10.82 14.30
CA TYR A 399 4.41 9.54 14.46
C TYR A 399 5.70 9.67 15.28
N TYR A 400 6.57 10.63 14.96
CA TYR A 400 7.92 10.72 15.54
C TYR A 400 8.01 11.71 16.73
N GLY A 401 6.94 12.45 17.03
CA GLY A 401 6.92 13.52 18.03
C GLY A 401 7.33 14.87 17.46
N ASP A 402 7.39 15.91 18.32
CA ASP A 402 7.66 17.29 17.89
C ASP A 402 9.06 17.49 17.28
N GLY A 403 10.02 16.62 17.59
CA GLY A 403 11.36 16.63 16.97
C GLY A 403 11.34 16.21 15.50
N GLY A 404 10.21 15.67 15.00
CA GLY A 404 10.08 15.17 13.64
C GLY A 404 10.96 13.93 13.36
N TYR A 405 11.05 13.59 12.07
CA TYR A 405 11.90 12.50 11.61
C TYR A 405 13.35 12.98 11.54
N ASN A 406 14.21 12.33 12.32
CA ASN A 406 15.66 12.47 12.21
C ASN A 406 16.20 11.09 11.80
N GLU A 407 16.86 11.00 10.67
CA GLU A 407 17.51 9.76 10.20
C GLU A 407 18.58 9.21 11.15
N ILE A 408 18.88 9.91 12.24
CA ILE A 408 19.73 9.41 13.30
C ILE A 408 18.95 8.35 14.07
N HIS A 409 18.84 7.18 13.48
CA HIS A 409 18.34 6.00 14.19
C HIS A 409 19.27 5.70 15.35
N THR A 410 18.81 5.93 16.57
CA THR A 410 19.37 5.25 17.72
C THR A 410 18.94 3.78 17.62
N VAL A 411 19.67 2.99 16.83
CA VAL A 411 19.57 1.55 16.92
C VAL A 411 20.03 1.20 18.31
N THR A 412 19.15 0.75 19.17
CA THR A 412 19.52 0.07 20.42
C THR A 412 20.13 -1.26 20.03
N VAL A 413 21.40 -1.22 19.64
CA VAL A 413 22.19 -2.43 19.48
C VAL A 413 22.44 -2.94 20.89
N GLY A 414 22.09 -4.19 21.14
CA GLY A 414 22.50 -4.89 22.34
C GLY A 414 24.01 -4.69 22.59
N ASP A 415 24.42 -4.69 23.84
CA ASP A 415 25.80 -4.55 24.30
C ASP A 415 26.71 -5.70 23.78
N SER A 416 26.92 -5.75 22.45
CA SER A 416 27.97 -6.62 21.93
C SER A 416 29.28 -5.85 21.93
N ASP A 417 30.33 -6.42 22.50
CA ASP A 417 31.69 -5.85 22.51
C ASP A 417 32.28 -5.67 21.11
N ARG A 418 31.67 -6.28 20.08
CA ARG A 418 32.05 -6.20 18.67
C ARG A 418 31.02 -5.44 17.82
N VAL A 419 31.55 -4.52 17.01
CA VAL A 419 30.70 -3.61 16.20
C VAL A 419 31.23 -3.49 14.77
N ASP A 420 30.32 -3.27 13.83
CA ASP A 420 30.67 -2.87 12.48
C ASP A 420 30.81 -1.34 12.41
N VAL A 421 31.73 -0.88 11.57
CA VAL A 421 32.03 0.54 11.35
C VAL A 421 31.82 0.90 9.91
N TYR A 422 31.02 1.94 9.70
CA TYR A 422 30.72 2.48 8.36
C TYR A 422 31.12 3.96 8.29
N SER A 423 31.47 4.44 7.10
CA SER A 423 31.52 5.87 6.82
C SER A 423 30.10 6.48 6.91
N ILE A 424 30.01 7.80 7.02
CA ILE A 424 28.73 8.52 6.96
C ILE A 424 28.03 8.38 5.61
N SER A 425 28.73 7.92 4.57
CA SER A 425 28.18 7.59 3.25
C SER A 425 27.75 6.12 3.12
N GLY A 426 27.73 5.36 4.23
CA GLY A 426 27.26 3.97 4.27
C GLY A 426 28.30 2.92 3.83
N VAL A 427 29.55 3.31 3.51
CA VAL A 427 30.59 2.35 3.14
C VAL A 427 31.09 1.63 4.39
N CYS A 428 31.04 0.29 4.40
CA CYS A 428 31.60 -0.52 5.47
C CYS A 428 33.13 -0.40 5.48
N LEU A 429 33.68 0.12 6.58
CA LEU A 429 35.09 0.31 6.78
C LEU A 429 35.74 -0.86 7.55
N TYR A 430 35.05 -1.36 8.57
CA TYR A 430 35.49 -2.49 9.39
C TYR A 430 34.26 -3.32 9.84
N ARG A 431 34.43 -4.64 9.96
CA ARG A 431 33.41 -5.54 10.49
C ARG A 431 33.87 -6.25 11.76
N GLY A 432 32.96 -6.36 12.72
CA GLY A 432 33.18 -7.14 13.95
C GLY A 432 34.36 -6.69 14.78
N VAL A 433 34.70 -5.39 14.78
CA VAL A 433 35.81 -4.84 15.58
C VAL A 433 35.40 -4.61 17.03
N GLU A 434 36.32 -4.82 17.95
CA GLU A 434 36.07 -4.56 19.36
C GLU A 434 35.91 -3.05 19.63
N ARG A 435 34.87 -2.69 20.38
CA ARG A 435 34.49 -1.28 20.60
C ARG A 435 35.63 -0.46 21.23
N HIS A 436 36.45 -1.06 22.08
CA HIS A 436 37.57 -0.37 22.71
C HIS A 436 38.72 -0.03 21.73
N SER A 437 38.83 -0.76 20.60
CA SER A 437 39.87 -0.52 19.60
C SER A 437 39.54 0.59 18.59
N LEU A 438 38.33 1.15 18.63
CA LEU A 438 37.85 2.15 17.65
C LEU A 438 38.72 3.40 17.61
N LYS A 439 39.21 3.89 18.77
CA LYS A 439 40.06 5.08 18.83
C LYS A 439 41.43 4.89 18.18
N SER A 440 41.94 3.65 18.13
CA SER A 440 43.21 3.34 17.48
C SER A 440 43.03 3.03 15.98
N LEU A 441 41.85 2.59 15.57
CA LEU A 441 41.55 2.21 14.19
C LEU A 441 41.06 3.37 13.32
N LEU A 442 40.35 4.34 13.92
CA LEU A 442 39.68 5.40 13.20
C LEU A 442 40.41 6.74 13.34
N LYS A 443 40.55 7.44 12.23
CA LYS A 443 41.03 8.84 12.22
C LYS A 443 39.92 9.75 12.78
N ARG A 444 40.34 11.00 13.12
CA ARG A 444 39.36 12.03 13.52
C ARG A 444 38.30 12.17 12.44
N GLY A 445 37.01 12.04 12.83
CA GLY A 445 35.88 12.11 11.87
C GLY A 445 34.56 11.62 12.47
N LEU A 446 33.55 11.61 11.64
CA LEU A 446 32.24 11.04 11.93
C LEU A 446 32.12 9.66 11.29
N TYR A 447 31.63 8.70 12.05
CA TYR A 447 31.44 7.31 11.61
C TYR A 447 30.13 6.77 12.14
N VAL A 448 29.61 5.73 11.49
CA VAL A 448 28.48 4.94 12.02
C VAL A 448 29.08 3.67 12.64
N VAL A 449 28.92 3.52 13.93
CA VAL A 449 29.51 2.41 14.72
C VAL A 449 28.40 1.68 15.46
N GLY A 450 28.14 0.42 15.10
CA GLY A 450 27.06 -0.37 15.68
C GLY A 450 25.72 0.35 15.53
N GLY A 451 25.44 0.96 14.36
CA GLY A 451 24.24 1.70 14.08
C GLY A 451 24.11 3.10 14.70
N LYS A 452 25.14 3.61 15.39
CA LYS A 452 25.14 4.95 16.00
C LYS A 452 26.18 5.84 15.34
N VAL A 453 25.84 7.12 15.12
CA VAL A 453 26.84 8.11 14.69
C VAL A 453 27.76 8.42 15.87
N VAL A 454 29.06 8.23 15.66
CA VAL A 454 30.10 8.44 16.65
C VAL A 454 31.13 9.44 16.14
N THR A 455 31.43 10.44 16.92
CA THR A 455 32.54 11.36 16.66
C THR A 455 33.82 10.81 17.26
N ILE A 456 34.83 10.57 16.43
CA ILE A 456 36.18 10.24 16.90
C ILE A 456 36.99 11.53 16.97
N THR A 457 37.35 11.93 18.17
CA THR A 457 38.29 13.04 18.45
C THR A 457 39.62 12.42 18.84
N GLN A 458 40.66 12.69 18.07
CA GLN A 458 42.02 12.37 18.53
C GLN A 458 42.42 13.40 19.59
N HIS A 459 42.93 12.92 20.72
CA HIS A 459 43.68 13.75 21.66
C HIS A 459 45.11 13.85 21.19
#